data_78bc280e6fcc9c2460ef7046905e36fa
#
_entry.id   78bc280e6fcc9c2460ef7046905e36fa
#
_cell.length_a   1.000
_cell.length_b   1.000
_cell.length_c   1.000
_cell.angle_alpha   90.00
_cell.angle_beta   90.00
_cell.angle_gamma   90.00
#
_symmetry.space_group_name_H-M   'P 1'
#
loop_
_entity.id
_entity.type
_entity.pdbx_description
1 polymer ?
#
loop_
_entity_poly.entity_id
_entity_poly.type
_entity_poly.pdbx_seq_one_letter_code
_entity_poly.pdbx_strand_id
1 'polypeptide(L)'
;MSRGIEVTAADSLPDAAIDFVELLASREESMRGRPKRARTRAKILAAAAQELAAKGYEGLTVDAVCAGADIARGTFYLYYADRSKVAVAVYRMFWTAVYKLRPRLRGRSLYQRVAITNSFYMALYARNAAFLAGQASLARERPDFALWHDQMNHRWSLIIAANMPGDLPSDEKVLRARALVAMADELLSNIFTARTPSLRHWANHPERLADCLTAIWTRVVVDASKN
;
A
#
# COMPACT_ATOMS: atom_id res chain seq x y z
N MET A 1 27.75 -31.72 -5.32
CA MET A 1 26.44 -32.21 -4.86
C MET A 1 25.76 -31.06 -4.16
N SER A 2 24.97 -30.31 -4.92
CA SER A 2 24.23 -29.13 -4.43
C SER A 2 22.86 -29.61 -3.94
N ARG A 3 22.63 -29.57 -2.63
CA ARG A 3 21.30 -29.83 -2.09
C ARG A 3 20.43 -28.58 -2.37
N GLY A 4 19.55 -28.72 -3.36
CA GLY A 4 18.47 -27.79 -3.57
C GLY A 4 17.63 -27.69 -2.27
N ILE A 5 17.48 -26.50 -1.76
CA ILE A 5 16.51 -26.21 -0.68
C ILE A 5 15.17 -26.18 -1.40
N GLU A 6 14.42 -27.28 -1.30
CA GLU A 6 12.98 -27.28 -1.62
C GLU A 6 12.29 -26.31 -0.67
N VAL A 7 11.95 -25.14 -1.17
CA VAL A 7 10.98 -24.26 -0.53
C VAL A 7 9.63 -24.91 -0.78
N THR A 8 9.11 -25.60 0.24
CA THR A 8 7.77 -26.18 0.18
C THR A 8 6.75 -25.07 -0.03
N ALA A 9 5.84 -25.26 -0.98
CA ALA A 9 4.72 -24.40 -1.35
C ALA A 9 3.69 -24.13 -0.22
N ALA A 10 4.08 -24.31 1.03
CA ALA A 10 3.25 -24.15 2.23
C ALA A 10 3.34 -22.75 2.88
N ASP A 11 4.19 -21.85 2.38
CA ASP A 11 4.13 -20.42 2.69
C ASP A 11 3.33 -19.71 1.56
N SER A 12 2.08 -20.19 1.33
CA SER A 12 1.08 -19.48 0.53
C SER A 12 1.09 -18.01 0.92
N LEU A 13 1.02 -17.14 -0.10
CA LEU A 13 0.77 -15.70 0.04
C LEU A 13 -0.12 -15.48 1.25
N PRO A 14 0.24 -14.60 2.19
CA PRO A 14 -0.63 -14.38 3.33
C PRO A 14 -2.03 -14.10 2.79
N ASP A 15 -2.99 -14.92 3.18
CA ASP A 15 -4.42 -14.81 2.88
C ASP A 15 -5.00 -13.45 3.35
N ALA A 16 -4.14 -12.64 3.87
CA ALA A 16 -4.31 -11.34 4.47
C ALA A 16 -3.85 -10.17 3.59
N ALA A 17 -3.91 -10.27 2.27
CA ALA A 17 -3.88 -9.04 1.48
C ALA A 17 -5.18 -8.28 1.74
N ILE A 18 -5.05 -7.19 2.50
CA ILE A 18 -6.16 -6.36 2.93
C ILE A 18 -6.88 -5.84 1.68
N ASP A 19 -8.14 -6.22 1.50
CA ASP A 19 -9.05 -5.41 0.72
C ASP A 19 -9.44 -4.20 1.58
N PHE A 20 -8.97 -3.03 1.20
CA PHE A 20 -9.15 -1.85 2.03
C PHE A 20 -10.59 -1.31 1.97
N VAL A 21 -11.27 -1.50 0.86
CA VAL A 21 -12.67 -1.10 0.70
C VAL A 21 -13.55 -1.95 1.62
N GLU A 22 -13.36 -3.26 1.61
CA GLU A 22 -14.01 -4.18 2.55
C GLU A 22 -13.67 -3.87 4.01
N LEU A 23 -12.41 -3.57 4.30
CA LEU A 23 -11.99 -3.20 5.66
C LEU A 23 -12.74 -1.97 6.17
N LEU A 24 -12.94 -0.95 5.32
CA LEU A 24 -13.70 0.24 5.71
C LEU A 24 -15.20 -0.03 5.84
N ALA A 25 -15.77 -0.88 4.99
CA ALA A 25 -17.17 -1.30 5.10
C ALA A 25 -17.41 -2.06 6.41
N SER A 26 -16.60 -3.06 6.73
CA SER A 26 -16.69 -3.80 7.99
C SER A 26 -16.50 -2.90 9.21
N ARG A 27 -15.58 -1.92 9.10
CA ARG A 27 -15.38 -0.93 10.15
C ARG A 27 -16.61 -0.03 10.34
N GLU A 28 -17.28 0.39 9.27
CA GLU A 28 -18.51 1.16 9.35
C GLU A 28 -19.59 0.39 10.10
N GLU A 29 -19.81 -0.88 9.76
CA GLU A 29 -20.75 -1.76 10.45
C GLU A 29 -20.46 -1.89 11.94
N SER A 30 -19.18 -2.03 12.30
CA SER A 30 -18.73 -2.14 13.70
C SER A 30 -19.00 -0.87 14.54
N MET A 31 -19.32 0.24 13.89
CA MET A 31 -19.60 1.52 14.54
C MET A 31 -21.05 1.66 15.05
N ARG A 32 -21.94 0.67 14.91
CA ARG A 32 -23.36 0.77 15.26
C ARG A 32 -23.63 1.27 16.68
N GLY A 33 -22.81 0.91 17.66
CA GLY A 33 -22.92 1.34 19.06
C GLY A 33 -22.16 2.63 19.43
N ARG A 34 -21.48 3.27 18.47
CA ARG A 34 -20.67 4.45 18.72
C ARG A 34 -21.47 5.78 18.57
N PRO A 35 -20.95 6.91 19.10
CA PRO A 35 -21.59 8.22 18.94
C PRO A 35 -21.90 8.55 17.49
N LYS A 36 -23.01 9.25 17.23
CA LYS A 36 -23.51 9.62 15.89
C LYS A 36 -22.41 10.22 15.00
N ARG A 37 -21.58 11.12 15.56
CA ARG A 37 -20.49 11.75 14.81
C ARG A 37 -19.46 10.75 14.29
N ALA A 38 -19.09 9.75 15.09
CA ALA A 38 -18.14 8.70 14.69
C ALA A 38 -18.73 7.79 13.61
N ARG A 39 -20.01 7.40 13.75
CA ARG A 39 -20.74 6.59 12.76
C ARG A 39 -20.83 7.31 11.41
N THR A 40 -21.26 8.57 11.41
CA THR A 40 -21.36 9.37 10.18
C THR A 40 -20.00 9.53 9.49
N ARG A 41 -18.94 9.77 10.27
CA ARG A 41 -17.59 9.84 9.71
C ARG A 41 -17.15 8.51 9.08
N ALA A 42 -17.47 7.37 9.69
CA ALA A 42 -17.16 6.05 9.14
C ALA A 42 -17.92 5.79 7.84
N LYS A 43 -19.22 6.13 7.76
CA LYS A 43 -20.01 6.06 6.52
C LYS A 43 -19.39 6.88 5.39
N ILE A 44 -19.02 8.14 5.66
CA ILE A 44 -18.38 9.00 4.65
C ILE A 44 -17.07 8.39 4.14
N LEU A 45 -16.24 7.85 5.01
CA LEU A 45 -14.96 7.24 4.63
C LEU A 45 -15.15 5.95 3.83
N ALA A 46 -16.10 5.11 4.20
CA ALA A 46 -16.42 3.88 3.46
C ALA A 46 -16.97 4.19 2.06
N ALA A 47 -17.94 5.11 1.96
CA ALA A 47 -18.47 5.55 0.67
C ALA A 47 -17.41 6.20 -0.23
N ALA A 48 -16.53 7.05 0.34
CA ALA A 48 -15.45 7.65 -0.41
C ALA A 48 -14.42 6.61 -0.91
N ALA A 49 -14.12 5.56 -0.13
CA ALA A 49 -13.24 4.49 -0.57
C ALA A 49 -13.85 3.66 -1.71
N GLN A 50 -15.14 3.39 -1.65
CA GLN A 50 -15.88 2.70 -2.73
C GLN A 50 -15.87 3.53 -4.02
N GLU A 51 -16.14 4.83 -3.93
CA GLU A 51 -16.12 5.74 -5.10
C GLU A 51 -14.71 5.85 -5.69
N LEU A 52 -13.67 5.95 -4.84
CA LEU A 52 -12.28 5.96 -5.30
C LEU A 52 -11.89 4.66 -6.03
N ALA A 53 -12.35 3.51 -5.54
CA ALA A 53 -12.11 2.23 -6.20
C ALA A 53 -12.90 2.09 -7.52
N ALA A 54 -14.13 2.60 -7.56
CA ALA A 54 -14.99 2.48 -8.73
C ALA A 54 -14.63 3.45 -9.86
N LYS A 55 -14.26 4.71 -9.54
CA LYS A 55 -14.14 5.81 -10.51
C LYS A 55 -12.79 6.55 -10.46
N GLY A 56 -11.90 6.16 -9.57
CA GLY A 56 -10.66 6.89 -9.30
C GLY A 56 -10.89 8.24 -8.64
N TYR A 57 -9.79 8.97 -8.43
CA TYR A 57 -9.87 10.30 -7.79
C TYR A 57 -10.55 11.36 -8.67
N GLU A 58 -10.37 11.30 -9.98
CA GLU A 58 -10.95 12.26 -10.91
C GLU A 58 -12.48 12.14 -11.01
N GLY A 59 -13.00 10.91 -10.88
CA GLY A 59 -14.44 10.63 -10.84
C GLY A 59 -15.09 10.79 -9.47
N LEU A 60 -14.30 11.04 -8.40
CA LEU A 60 -14.84 11.24 -7.06
C LEU A 60 -15.62 12.56 -6.97
N THR A 61 -16.87 12.51 -6.55
CA THR A 61 -17.69 13.69 -6.29
C THR A 61 -18.27 13.68 -4.89
N VAL A 62 -18.53 14.89 -4.33
CA VAL A 62 -19.18 15.01 -3.03
C VAL A 62 -20.59 14.40 -3.05
N ASP A 63 -21.30 14.54 -4.17
CA ASP A 63 -22.64 13.99 -4.31
C ASP A 63 -22.67 12.47 -4.28
N ALA A 64 -21.74 11.81 -4.98
CA ALA A 64 -21.61 10.36 -4.95
C ALA A 64 -21.27 9.84 -3.54
N VAL A 65 -20.34 10.51 -2.84
CA VAL A 65 -20.02 10.17 -1.45
C VAL A 65 -21.23 10.37 -0.52
N CYS A 66 -22.00 11.45 -0.69
CA CYS A 66 -23.20 11.70 0.10
C CYS A 66 -24.27 10.65 -0.13
N ALA A 67 -24.49 10.25 -1.39
CA ALA A 67 -25.43 9.18 -1.76
C ALA A 67 -25.01 7.84 -1.15
N GLY A 68 -23.73 7.44 -1.29
CA GLY A 68 -23.20 6.21 -0.72
C GLY A 68 -23.20 6.17 0.81
N ALA A 69 -23.04 7.31 1.47
CA ALA A 69 -23.07 7.43 2.92
C ALA A 69 -24.48 7.63 3.50
N ASP A 70 -25.51 7.80 2.67
CA ASP A 70 -26.87 8.16 3.06
C ASP A 70 -26.91 9.40 3.97
N ILE A 71 -26.36 10.52 3.47
CA ILE A 71 -26.31 11.81 4.18
C ILE A 71 -26.59 12.99 3.24
N ALA A 72 -27.09 14.08 3.79
CA ALA A 72 -27.21 15.35 3.06
C ALA A 72 -25.84 16.02 2.84
N ARG A 73 -25.68 16.81 1.75
CA ARG A 73 -24.46 17.59 1.45
C ARG A 73 -24.01 18.47 2.64
N GLY A 74 -24.94 19.14 3.30
CA GLY A 74 -24.62 19.94 4.49
C GLY A 74 -23.94 19.12 5.60
N THR A 75 -24.35 17.86 5.77
CA THR A 75 -23.72 16.95 6.74
C THR A 75 -22.29 16.61 6.31
N PHE A 76 -22.03 16.38 5.03
CA PHE A 76 -20.67 16.14 4.53
C PHE A 76 -19.72 17.28 4.89
N TYR A 77 -20.13 18.52 4.64
CA TYR A 77 -19.29 19.70 4.89
C TYR A 77 -18.98 19.97 6.37
N LEU A 78 -19.71 19.34 7.31
CA LEU A 78 -19.33 19.33 8.73
C LEU A 78 -18.08 18.47 9.03
N TYR A 79 -17.69 17.58 8.12
CA TYR A 79 -16.56 16.65 8.27
C TYR A 79 -15.39 16.95 7.34
N TYR A 80 -15.67 17.31 6.10
CA TYR A 80 -14.66 17.52 5.05
C TYR A 80 -15.03 18.74 4.20
N ALA A 81 -14.05 19.63 3.99
CA ALA A 81 -14.26 20.86 3.23
C ALA A 81 -14.56 20.61 1.75
N ASP A 82 -14.01 19.54 1.19
CA ASP A 82 -14.13 19.18 -0.22
C ASP A 82 -13.79 17.70 -0.48
N ARG A 83 -13.93 17.26 -1.74
CA ARG A 83 -13.64 15.89 -2.16
C ARG A 83 -12.17 15.51 -1.93
N SER A 84 -11.23 16.45 -2.08
CA SER A 84 -9.82 16.16 -1.91
C SER A 84 -9.45 15.87 -0.46
N LYS A 85 -10.10 16.56 0.49
CA LYS A 85 -9.89 16.33 1.93
C LYS A 85 -10.35 14.95 2.38
N VAL A 86 -11.49 14.47 1.89
CA VAL A 86 -11.94 13.10 2.22
C VAL A 86 -11.03 12.06 1.55
N ALA A 87 -10.61 12.28 0.30
CA ALA A 87 -9.66 11.39 -0.38
C ALA A 87 -8.33 11.28 0.37
N VAL A 88 -7.75 12.41 0.79
CA VAL A 88 -6.55 12.44 1.65
C VAL A 88 -6.75 11.62 2.92
N ALA A 89 -7.90 11.76 3.59
CA ALA A 89 -8.19 11.01 4.80
C ALA A 89 -8.24 9.50 4.53
N VAL A 90 -8.86 9.08 3.43
CA VAL A 90 -8.98 7.67 3.02
C VAL A 90 -7.60 7.08 2.68
N TYR A 91 -6.79 7.73 1.85
CA TYR A 91 -5.44 7.23 1.51
C TYR A 91 -4.49 7.21 2.73
N ARG A 92 -4.58 8.20 3.62
CA ARG A 92 -3.81 8.16 4.88
C ARG A 92 -4.22 6.99 5.77
N MET A 93 -5.49 6.64 5.81
CA MET A 93 -5.95 5.45 6.53
C MET A 93 -5.45 4.17 5.89
N PHE A 94 -5.46 4.06 4.56
CA PHE A 94 -4.91 2.93 3.82
C PHE A 94 -3.45 2.67 4.20
N TRP A 95 -2.58 3.64 4.00
CA TRP A 95 -1.15 3.49 4.27
C TRP A 95 -0.84 3.28 5.76
N THR A 96 -1.65 3.87 6.65
CA THR A 96 -1.56 3.60 8.09
C THR A 96 -1.93 2.15 8.42
N ALA A 97 -2.96 1.61 7.76
CA ALA A 97 -3.36 0.20 7.91
C ALA A 97 -2.25 -0.74 7.38
N VAL A 98 -1.71 -0.47 6.18
CA VAL A 98 -0.58 -1.21 5.60
C VAL A 98 0.60 -1.24 6.57
N TYR A 99 0.97 -0.09 7.13
CA TYR A 99 2.06 0.00 8.10
C TYR A 99 1.82 -0.85 9.34
N LYS A 100 0.59 -0.89 9.87
CA LYS A 100 0.23 -1.64 11.07
C LYS A 100 0.14 -3.15 10.83
N LEU A 101 -0.35 -3.55 9.66
CA LEU A 101 -0.65 -4.93 9.32
C LEU A 101 0.51 -5.64 8.59
N ARG A 102 1.64 -4.93 8.38
CA ARG A 102 2.83 -5.53 7.78
C ARG A 102 3.26 -6.80 8.51
N PRO A 103 3.82 -7.79 7.80
CA PRO A 103 4.28 -9.04 8.39
C PRO A 103 5.29 -8.84 9.53
N ARG A 104 5.19 -9.65 10.57
CA ARG A 104 6.16 -9.72 11.66
C ARG A 104 7.22 -10.76 11.29
N LEU A 105 8.49 -10.32 11.20
CA LEU A 105 9.56 -11.09 10.56
C LEU A 105 10.62 -11.61 11.57
N ARG A 106 10.30 -11.64 12.87
CA ARG A 106 11.22 -12.14 13.90
C ARG A 106 11.59 -13.62 13.62
N GLY A 107 12.86 -13.96 13.80
CA GLY A 107 13.36 -15.34 13.64
C GLY A 107 13.50 -15.80 12.18
N ARG A 108 13.20 -14.96 11.20
CA ARG A 108 13.36 -15.29 9.76
C ARG A 108 14.73 -14.86 9.24
N SER A 109 15.27 -15.62 8.29
CA SER A 109 16.47 -15.22 7.55
C SER A 109 16.23 -13.95 6.76
N LEU A 110 17.31 -13.27 6.35
CA LEU A 110 17.19 -12.05 5.53
C LEU A 110 16.41 -12.31 4.25
N TYR A 111 16.72 -13.40 3.54
CA TYR A 111 16.01 -13.80 2.32
C TYR A 111 14.50 -13.98 2.58
N GLN A 112 14.13 -14.73 3.62
CA GLN A 112 12.72 -14.93 3.98
C GLN A 112 12.02 -13.62 4.32
N ARG A 113 12.69 -12.69 5.02
CA ARG A 113 12.12 -11.37 5.34
C ARG A 113 11.83 -10.57 4.09
N VAL A 114 12.77 -10.56 3.14
CA VAL A 114 12.60 -9.87 1.84
C VAL A 114 11.48 -10.52 1.04
N ALA A 115 11.47 -11.84 0.91
CA ALA A 115 10.45 -12.58 0.15
C ALA A 115 9.04 -12.34 0.70
N ILE A 116 8.84 -12.48 2.01
CA ILE A 116 7.53 -12.26 2.66
C ILE A 116 7.08 -10.80 2.49
N THR A 117 7.99 -9.83 2.62
CA THR A 117 7.65 -8.41 2.46
C THR A 117 7.25 -8.10 1.02
N ASN A 118 7.99 -8.58 0.03
CA ASN A 118 7.68 -8.38 -1.38
C ASN A 118 6.35 -9.04 -1.76
N SER A 119 6.11 -10.28 -1.30
CA SER A 119 4.84 -10.98 -1.54
C SER A 119 3.65 -10.23 -0.92
N PHE A 120 3.79 -9.76 0.32
CA PHE A 120 2.77 -8.94 0.97
C PHE A 120 2.47 -7.65 0.19
N TYR A 121 3.51 -6.93 -0.25
CA TYR A 121 3.37 -5.67 -0.95
C TYR A 121 2.77 -5.85 -2.33
N MET A 122 3.17 -6.90 -3.05
CA MET A 122 2.59 -7.26 -4.33
C MET A 122 1.10 -7.64 -4.22
N ALA A 123 0.74 -8.47 -3.23
CA ALA A 123 -0.66 -8.84 -2.98
C ALA A 123 -1.52 -7.62 -2.61
N LEU A 124 -0.94 -6.66 -1.87
CA LEU A 124 -1.57 -5.38 -1.54
C LEU A 124 -1.91 -4.57 -2.81
N TYR A 125 -0.95 -4.43 -3.74
CA TYR A 125 -1.18 -3.75 -5.01
C TYR A 125 -2.21 -4.47 -5.87
N ALA A 126 -2.10 -5.79 -6.00
CA ALA A 126 -3.03 -6.59 -6.79
C ALA A 126 -4.47 -6.44 -6.30
N ARG A 127 -4.69 -6.50 -5.00
CA ARG A 127 -6.03 -6.43 -4.40
C ARG A 127 -6.62 -5.03 -4.37
N ASN A 128 -5.79 -3.99 -4.29
CA ASN A 128 -6.25 -2.60 -4.20
C ASN A 128 -5.94 -1.79 -5.45
N ALA A 129 -5.70 -2.42 -6.60
CA ALA A 129 -5.23 -1.77 -7.83
C ALA A 129 -6.14 -0.60 -8.25
N ALA A 130 -7.45 -0.82 -8.31
CA ALA A 130 -8.42 0.20 -8.71
C ALA A 130 -8.44 1.38 -7.73
N PHE A 131 -8.40 1.11 -6.44
CA PHE A 131 -8.31 2.14 -5.40
C PHE A 131 -7.01 2.94 -5.50
N LEU A 132 -5.86 2.28 -5.71
CA LEU A 132 -4.54 2.93 -5.79
C LEU A 132 -4.37 3.78 -7.06
N ALA A 133 -5.09 3.49 -8.13
CA ALA A 133 -4.97 4.21 -9.41
C ALA A 133 -5.16 5.74 -9.29
N GLY A 134 -6.01 6.19 -8.36
CA GLY A 134 -6.27 7.61 -8.13
C GLY A 134 -5.22 8.36 -7.29
N GLN A 135 -4.28 7.65 -6.67
CA GLN A 135 -3.34 8.25 -5.72
C GLN A 135 -2.42 9.29 -6.34
N ALA A 136 -1.90 9.01 -7.54
CA ALA A 136 -1.00 9.92 -8.22
C ALA A 136 -1.69 11.24 -8.62
N SER A 137 -2.95 11.18 -9.05
CA SER A 137 -3.75 12.38 -9.36
C SER A 137 -4.00 13.22 -8.11
N LEU A 138 -4.35 12.58 -6.99
CA LEU A 138 -4.49 13.29 -5.72
C LEU A 138 -3.17 13.94 -5.28
N ALA A 139 -2.03 13.27 -5.42
CA ALA A 139 -0.73 13.82 -5.03
C ALA A 139 -0.35 15.07 -5.84
N ARG A 140 -0.74 15.14 -7.13
CA ARG A 140 -0.56 16.34 -7.96
C ARG A 140 -1.44 17.50 -7.51
N GLU A 141 -2.68 17.25 -7.10
CA GLU A 141 -3.61 18.29 -6.63
C GLU A 141 -3.30 18.72 -5.19
N ARG A 142 -2.74 17.82 -4.37
CA ARG A 142 -2.56 18.02 -2.93
C ARG A 142 -1.09 17.85 -2.51
N PRO A 143 -0.28 18.91 -2.55
CA PRO A 143 1.11 18.88 -2.10
C PRO A 143 1.29 18.42 -0.64
N ASP A 144 0.33 18.73 0.24
CA ASP A 144 0.34 18.26 1.63
C ASP A 144 0.17 16.74 1.75
N PHE A 145 -0.56 16.11 0.82
CA PHE A 145 -0.63 14.66 0.73
C PHE A 145 0.65 14.06 0.14
N ALA A 146 1.19 14.66 -0.92
CA ALA A 146 2.46 14.22 -1.53
C ALA A 146 3.60 14.24 -0.50
N LEU A 147 3.74 15.32 0.27
CA LEU A 147 4.74 15.42 1.33
C LEU A 147 4.54 14.37 2.43
N TRP A 148 3.30 14.16 2.86
CA TRP A 148 2.99 13.13 3.85
C TRP A 148 3.33 11.72 3.33
N HIS A 149 3.03 11.42 2.07
CA HIS A 149 3.34 10.15 1.45
C HIS A 149 4.86 9.93 1.32
N ASP A 150 5.59 10.98 0.95
CA ASP A 150 7.05 10.95 0.94
C ASP A 150 7.64 10.66 2.32
N GLN A 151 7.14 11.29 3.38
CA GLN A 151 7.54 11.00 4.76
C GLN A 151 7.24 9.54 5.17
N MET A 152 6.12 8.98 4.71
CA MET A 152 5.81 7.57 4.92
C MET A 152 6.84 6.65 4.24
N ASN A 153 7.16 6.92 2.98
CA ASN A 153 8.16 6.17 2.24
C ASN A 153 9.57 6.31 2.87
N HIS A 154 9.89 7.49 3.39
CA HIS A 154 11.13 7.68 4.13
C HIS A 154 11.19 6.82 5.41
N ARG A 155 10.11 6.75 6.18
CA ARG A 155 10.02 5.87 7.37
C ARG A 155 10.19 4.38 7.00
N TRP A 156 9.61 3.94 5.89
CA TRP A 156 9.84 2.59 5.37
C TRP A 156 11.31 2.35 5.05
N SER A 157 11.95 3.32 4.39
CA SER A 157 13.37 3.23 4.03
C SER A 157 14.27 3.15 5.27
N LEU A 158 13.96 3.88 6.34
CA LEU A 158 14.69 3.78 7.62
C LEU A 158 14.56 2.38 8.25
N ILE A 159 13.37 1.77 8.20
CA ILE A 159 13.17 0.40 8.71
C ILE A 159 13.96 -0.62 7.90
N ILE A 160 13.97 -0.48 6.58
CA ILE A 160 14.72 -1.36 5.69
C ILE A 160 16.22 -1.19 5.95
N ALA A 161 16.71 0.05 5.95
CA ALA A 161 18.12 0.41 6.18
C ALA A 161 18.64 -0.14 7.51
N ALA A 162 17.87 -0.02 8.59
CA ALA A 162 18.22 -0.54 9.91
C ALA A 162 18.36 -2.08 9.95
N ASN A 163 17.83 -2.78 8.95
CA ASN A 163 17.91 -4.23 8.81
C ASN A 163 18.89 -4.68 7.71
N MET A 164 19.58 -3.75 7.04
CA MET A 164 20.63 -4.07 6.06
C MET A 164 21.92 -4.48 6.80
N PRO A 165 22.49 -5.64 6.48
CA PRO A 165 23.79 -6.06 7.01
C PRO A 165 24.93 -5.19 6.44
N GLY A 166 26.14 -5.36 7.02
CA GLY A 166 27.37 -4.71 6.54
C GLY A 166 27.56 -3.29 7.07
N ASP A 167 28.72 -2.71 6.75
CA ASP A 167 29.24 -1.48 7.35
C ASP A 167 29.06 -0.24 6.46
N LEU A 168 28.13 -0.28 5.50
CA LEU A 168 27.82 0.90 4.70
C LEU A 168 27.42 2.09 5.57
N PRO A 169 27.76 3.31 5.15
CA PRO A 169 27.27 4.53 5.78
C PRO A 169 25.74 4.53 5.89
N SER A 170 25.24 5.08 6.98
CA SER A 170 23.81 5.07 7.30
C SER A 170 22.94 5.74 6.23
N ASP A 171 23.41 6.84 5.67
CA ASP A 171 22.76 7.59 4.60
C ASP A 171 22.73 6.78 3.28
N GLU A 172 23.80 6.04 2.97
CA GLU A 172 23.81 5.16 1.80
C GLU A 172 22.83 3.99 1.96
N LYS A 173 22.74 3.37 3.16
CA LYS A 173 21.72 2.34 3.43
C LYS A 173 20.31 2.90 3.21
N VAL A 174 20.05 4.12 3.66
CA VAL A 174 18.75 4.79 3.47
C VAL A 174 18.49 5.06 1.99
N LEU A 175 19.48 5.53 1.24
CA LEU A 175 19.35 5.77 -0.20
C LEU A 175 19.05 4.49 -0.97
N ARG A 176 19.77 3.39 -0.70
CA ARG A 176 19.52 2.08 -1.31
C ARG A 176 18.11 1.57 -0.99
N ALA A 177 17.69 1.68 0.28
CA ALA A 177 16.34 1.33 0.68
C ALA A 177 15.28 2.15 -0.05
N ARG A 178 15.52 3.46 -0.22
CA ARG A 178 14.62 4.35 -0.95
C ARG A 178 14.51 3.98 -2.43
N ALA A 179 15.62 3.65 -3.05
CA ALA A 179 15.66 3.21 -4.45
C ALA A 179 14.87 1.91 -4.64
N LEU A 180 15.01 0.93 -3.73
CA LEU A 180 14.26 -0.31 -3.77
C LEU A 180 12.74 -0.08 -3.60
N VAL A 181 12.34 0.78 -2.67
CA VAL A 181 10.92 1.15 -2.48
C VAL A 181 10.37 1.82 -3.74
N ALA A 182 11.07 2.82 -4.29
CA ALA A 182 10.64 3.53 -5.50
C ALA A 182 10.53 2.60 -6.71
N MET A 183 11.48 1.67 -6.88
CA MET A 183 11.44 0.66 -7.94
C MET A 183 10.20 -0.25 -7.78
N ALA A 184 9.94 -0.75 -6.57
CA ALA A 184 8.81 -1.63 -6.34
C ALA A 184 7.47 -0.90 -6.55
N ASP A 185 7.33 0.33 -6.03
CA ASP A 185 6.14 1.16 -6.21
C ASP A 185 5.83 1.38 -7.69
N GLU A 186 6.82 1.81 -8.46
CA GLU A 186 6.64 2.10 -9.88
C GLU A 186 6.35 0.83 -10.68
N LEU A 187 7.08 -0.26 -10.45
CA LEU A 187 6.85 -1.52 -11.15
C LEU A 187 5.46 -2.09 -10.87
N LEU A 188 5.05 -2.15 -9.60
CA LEU A 188 3.76 -2.68 -9.22
C LEU A 188 2.62 -1.77 -9.69
N SER A 189 2.80 -0.46 -9.66
CA SER A 189 1.87 0.49 -10.22
C SER A 189 1.67 0.26 -11.73
N ASN A 190 2.75 0.11 -12.49
CA ASN A 190 2.67 -0.17 -13.93
C ASN A 190 2.00 -1.50 -14.26
N ILE A 191 2.20 -2.53 -13.43
CA ILE A 191 1.60 -3.85 -13.63
C ILE A 191 0.12 -3.84 -13.27
N PHE A 192 -0.25 -3.37 -12.08
CA PHE A 192 -1.58 -3.58 -11.50
C PHE A 192 -2.52 -2.38 -11.69
N THR A 193 -2.02 -1.15 -11.60
CA THR A 193 -2.87 0.05 -11.66
C THR A 193 -2.91 0.65 -13.06
N ALA A 194 -1.79 1.06 -13.63
CA ALA A 194 -1.70 1.63 -14.97
C ALA A 194 -1.88 0.59 -16.08
N ARG A 195 -1.63 -0.69 -15.77
CA ARG A 195 -1.74 -1.83 -16.72
C ARG A 195 -0.98 -1.59 -18.02
N THR A 196 0.25 -1.06 -17.89
CA THR A 196 1.13 -0.75 -19.01
C THR A 196 1.25 -1.96 -19.95
N PRO A 197 1.05 -1.81 -21.29
CA PRO A 197 0.95 -2.94 -22.23
C PRO A 197 2.09 -3.95 -22.15
N SER A 198 3.33 -3.47 -21.98
CA SER A 198 4.52 -4.32 -21.90
C SER A 198 4.65 -5.07 -20.55
N LEU A 199 3.96 -4.65 -19.51
CA LEU A 199 4.11 -5.16 -18.14
C LEU A 199 2.86 -5.85 -17.60
N ARG A 200 1.67 -5.50 -18.06
CA ARG A 200 0.40 -5.99 -17.49
C ARG A 200 0.25 -7.50 -17.43
N HIS A 201 0.95 -8.25 -18.31
CA HIS A 201 0.90 -9.72 -18.34
C HIS A 201 1.52 -10.35 -17.08
N TRP A 202 2.43 -9.63 -16.40
CA TRP A 202 3.05 -10.10 -15.15
C TRP A 202 2.04 -10.21 -14.01
N ALA A 203 0.90 -9.55 -14.08
CA ALA A 203 -0.19 -9.72 -13.10
C ALA A 203 -0.70 -11.18 -13.05
N ASN A 204 -0.53 -11.95 -14.11
CA ASN A 204 -0.92 -13.36 -14.20
C ASN A 204 0.19 -14.32 -13.73
N HIS A 205 1.35 -13.79 -13.32
CA HIS A 205 2.51 -14.56 -12.88
C HIS A 205 3.06 -14.04 -11.53
N PRO A 206 2.22 -14.01 -10.48
CA PRO A 206 2.57 -13.36 -9.21
C PRO A 206 3.80 -13.99 -8.53
N GLU A 207 3.96 -15.32 -8.60
CA GLU A 207 5.10 -16.02 -8.01
C GLU A 207 6.42 -15.60 -8.69
N ARG A 208 6.45 -15.60 -10.02
CA ARG A 208 7.65 -15.18 -10.78
C ARG A 208 7.99 -13.70 -10.54
N LEU A 209 6.99 -12.85 -10.38
CA LEU A 209 7.19 -11.44 -10.05
C LEU A 209 7.77 -11.28 -8.65
N ALA A 210 7.25 -12.03 -7.66
CA ALA A 210 7.76 -12.04 -6.30
C ALA A 210 9.20 -12.53 -6.23
N ASP A 211 9.55 -13.60 -6.97
CA ASP A 211 10.90 -14.13 -7.06
C ASP A 211 11.86 -13.11 -7.67
N CYS A 212 11.46 -12.46 -8.76
CA CYS A 212 12.25 -11.41 -9.41
C CYS A 212 12.54 -10.24 -8.44
N LEU A 213 11.53 -9.70 -7.79
CA LEU A 213 11.70 -8.65 -6.79
C LEU A 213 12.59 -9.11 -5.65
N THR A 214 12.38 -10.31 -5.14
CA THR A 214 13.16 -10.87 -4.04
C THR A 214 14.63 -11.03 -4.41
N ALA A 215 14.92 -11.48 -5.62
CA ALA A 215 16.30 -11.61 -6.12
C ALA A 215 17.00 -10.24 -6.18
N ILE A 216 16.35 -9.23 -6.74
CA ILE A 216 16.90 -7.86 -6.84
C ILE A 216 17.15 -7.28 -5.44
N TRP A 217 16.13 -7.32 -4.58
CA TRP A 217 16.20 -6.79 -3.22
C TRP A 217 17.31 -7.48 -2.41
N THR A 218 17.36 -8.81 -2.45
CA THR A 218 18.36 -9.59 -1.70
C THR A 218 19.76 -9.21 -2.15
N ARG A 219 19.99 -9.05 -3.45
CA ARG A 219 21.28 -8.65 -3.98
C ARG A 219 21.72 -7.27 -3.50
N VAL A 220 20.87 -6.28 -3.61
CA VAL A 220 21.16 -4.91 -3.15
C VAL A 220 21.38 -4.84 -1.63
N VAL A 221 20.62 -5.64 -0.86
CA VAL A 221 20.72 -5.65 0.61
C VAL A 221 21.93 -6.44 1.09
N VAL A 222 22.32 -7.55 0.41
CA VAL A 222 23.44 -8.43 0.82
C VAL A 222 24.80 -7.93 0.31
N ASP A 223 24.89 -7.40 -0.91
CA ASP A 223 26.14 -6.85 -1.44
C ASP A 223 26.65 -5.64 -0.65
N ALA A 224 25.81 -5.09 0.21
CA ALA A 224 26.21 -4.10 1.24
C ALA A 224 27.23 -4.65 2.26
N SER A 225 27.49 -5.97 2.28
CA SER A 225 28.40 -6.64 3.23
C SER A 225 29.77 -7.01 2.63
N LYS A 226 30.06 -6.67 1.38
CA LYS A 226 31.27 -7.14 0.68
C LYS A 226 32.28 -6.07 0.29
N ASN A 227 32.10 -4.82 0.72
CA ASN A 227 33.11 -3.74 0.54
C ASN A 227 33.76 -3.37 1.86
#